data_40b7096fcf69877a3dbb9413c37b4f61
#
_entry.id   40b7096fcf69877a3dbb9413c37b4f61
#
_cell.length_a   1.000
_cell.length_b   1.000
_cell.length_c   1.000
_cell.angle_alpha   90.00
_cell.angle_beta   90.00
_cell.angle_gamma   90.00
#
_symmetry.space_group_name_H-M   'P 1'
#
loop_
_entity.id
_entity.type
_entity.pdbx_description
1 polymer ?
#
loop_
_entity_poly.entity_id
_entity_poly.type
_entity_poly.pdbx_seq_one_letter_code
_entity_poly.pdbx_strand_id
1 'polypeptide(L)'
;MCELGATVTFTSSGITAAGPRNKIGSTGIPLPLATVSAFDPETGNELPYGQRGELQVSTPCCMKEYYQNPDATNAFFRVDEQGRKWGHTGDIGYLDADGFVYVLGRAVDYFIDAQSQKHYLFDIENVILQNPAVDICEVVVLHRDGSSFPVAHILLKKDFSGDKLQLLKELHTHCEQVLPAPAVPSAYKFRDFFSVKPSGKRDTEVLTCEYNDYLVFENAAIHSVDFYRNFQK
;
A
#
# COMPACT_ATOMS: atom_id res chain seq x y z
N MET A 1 -3.38 12.41 9.80
CA MET A 1 -1.95 12.77 9.74
C MET A 1 -1.70 13.97 10.65
N CYS A 2 -0.78 13.88 11.61
CA CYS A 2 -0.58 14.93 12.63
C CYS A 2 -0.13 16.26 12.01
N GLU A 3 0.72 16.19 11.01
CA GLU A 3 1.30 17.33 10.28
C GLU A 3 0.25 18.18 9.54
N LEU A 4 -0.90 17.59 9.25
CA LEU A 4 -1.98 18.18 8.45
C LEU A 4 -3.25 18.46 9.29
N GLY A 5 -3.14 18.50 10.62
CA GLY A 5 -4.25 18.78 11.51
C GLY A 5 -5.17 17.58 11.76
N ALA A 6 -4.62 16.38 11.73
CA ALA A 6 -5.23 15.08 12.02
C ALA A 6 -6.17 14.54 10.92
N THR A 7 -7.34 15.12 10.70
CA THR A 7 -8.34 14.65 9.72
C THR A 7 -8.29 15.54 8.47
N VAL A 8 -8.16 14.93 7.30
CA VAL A 8 -8.10 15.62 6.00
C VAL A 8 -9.31 15.28 5.14
N THR A 9 -9.76 14.04 5.19
CA THR A 9 -10.93 13.54 4.46
C THR A 9 -11.95 12.96 5.41
N PHE A 10 -13.20 12.93 5.01
CA PHE A 10 -14.25 12.28 5.79
C PHE A 10 -15.26 11.55 4.89
N THR A 11 -15.83 10.49 5.42
CA THR A 11 -16.96 9.78 4.85
C THR A 11 -18.22 10.15 5.63
N SER A 12 -19.30 10.51 4.96
CA SER A 12 -20.56 10.76 5.63
C SER A 12 -21.45 9.51 5.60
N SER A 13 -22.11 9.22 6.72
CA SER A 13 -23.05 8.09 6.84
C SER A 13 -24.45 8.41 6.32
N GLY A 14 -24.61 9.13 5.23
CA GLY A 14 -25.92 9.52 4.75
C GLY A 14 -26.09 9.49 3.25
N ILE A 15 -27.34 9.27 2.81
CA ILE A 15 -27.78 9.53 1.45
C ILE A 15 -28.36 10.94 1.43
N THR A 16 -27.88 11.78 0.51
CA THR A 16 -28.50 13.08 0.24
C THR A 16 -29.35 13.03 -1.00
N ALA A 17 -30.12 14.09 -1.23
CA ALA A 17 -30.83 14.30 -2.50
C ALA A 17 -29.90 14.30 -3.72
N ALA A 18 -28.58 14.49 -3.54
CA ALA A 18 -27.57 14.50 -4.59
C ALA A 18 -26.91 13.12 -4.82
N GLY A 19 -27.31 12.07 -4.09
CA GLY A 19 -26.78 10.71 -4.22
C GLY A 19 -26.02 10.18 -3.01
N PRO A 20 -25.40 8.99 -3.09
CA PRO A 20 -24.63 8.39 -2.01
C PRO A 20 -23.42 9.25 -1.68
N ARG A 21 -23.22 9.52 -0.38
CA ARG A 21 -22.09 10.33 0.11
C ARG A 21 -20.82 9.52 0.37
N ASN A 22 -20.87 8.21 0.12
CA ASN A 22 -19.75 7.32 0.32
C ASN A 22 -19.54 6.45 -0.91
N LYS A 23 -18.28 6.25 -1.26
CA LYS A 23 -17.85 5.24 -2.22
C LYS A 23 -17.00 4.21 -1.52
N ILE A 24 -17.30 2.93 -1.70
CA ILE A 24 -16.54 1.83 -1.10
C ILE A 24 -15.09 1.92 -1.56
N GLY A 25 -14.16 1.76 -0.63
CA GLY A 25 -12.72 1.84 -0.88
C GLY A 25 -12.16 3.26 -0.82
N SER A 26 -12.99 4.32 -0.83
CA SER A 26 -12.51 5.69 -0.66
C SER A 26 -12.37 6.06 0.82
N THR A 27 -11.47 7.00 1.11
CA THR A 27 -11.36 7.66 2.42
C THR A 27 -12.34 8.84 2.56
N GLY A 28 -13.21 9.05 1.55
CA GLY A 28 -14.17 10.14 1.49
C GLY A 28 -13.69 11.33 0.67
N ILE A 29 -14.31 12.48 0.92
CA ILE A 29 -13.99 13.75 0.28
C ILE A 29 -13.17 14.63 1.23
N PRO A 30 -12.37 15.59 0.70
CA PRO A 30 -11.64 16.54 1.53
C PRO A 30 -12.57 17.34 2.44
N LEU A 31 -12.11 17.64 3.65
CA LEU A 31 -12.80 18.54 4.57
C LEU A 31 -12.85 19.98 4.00
N PRO A 32 -13.81 20.81 4.43
CA PRO A 32 -13.81 22.22 4.08
C PRO A 32 -12.45 22.88 4.36
N LEU A 33 -11.98 23.70 3.43
CA LEU A 33 -10.68 24.35 3.43
C LEU A 33 -9.47 23.42 3.24
N ALA A 34 -9.65 22.11 3.10
CA ALA A 34 -8.60 21.21 2.66
C ALA A 34 -8.72 20.96 1.15
N THR A 35 -7.59 20.95 0.48
CA THR A 35 -7.46 20.52 -0.93
C THR A 35 -6.55 19.31 -0.94
N VAL A 36 -6.96 18.27 -1.64
CA VAL A 36 -6.16 17.07 -1.90
C VAL A 36 -6.00 16.94 -3.40
N SER A 37 -4.79 16.67 -3.85
CA SER A 37 -4.50 16.39 -5.26
C SER A 37 -3.44 15.28 -5.36
N ALA A 38 -3.45 14.56 -6.47
CA ALA A 38 -2.42 13.59 -6.81
C ALA A 38 -1.35 14.27 -7.67
N PHE A 39 -0.09 14.03 -7.33
CA PHE A 39 1.06 14.60 -8.04
C PHE A 39 1.97 13.47 -8.53
N ASP A 40 2.52 13.64 -9.72
CA ASP A 40 3.54 12.76 -10.25
C ASP A 40 4.79 12.85 -9.37
N PRO A 41 5.27 11.74 -8.76
CA PRO A 41 6.42 11.78 -7.88
C PRO A 41 7.74 12.16 -8.56
N GLU A 42 7.84 12.00 -9.89
CA GLU A 42 9.06 12.27 -10.66
C GLU A 42 9.11 13.72 -11.17
N THR A 43 7.98 14.19 -11.71
CA THR A 43 7.90 15.52 -12.31
C THR A 43 7.38 16.59 -11.36
N GLY A 44 6.69 16.19 -10.29
CA GLY A 44 6.02 17.10 -9.36
C GLY A 44 4.76 17.79 -9.93
N ASN A 45 4.32 17.38 -11.13
CA ASN A 45 3.13 17.95 -11.76
C ASN A 45 1.85 17.38 -11.16
N GLU A 46 0.82 18.21 -11.04
CA GLU A 46 -0.51 17.78 -10.65
C GLU A 46 -1.13 16.88 -11.72
N LEU A 47 -1.71 15.76 -11.29
CA LEU A 47 -2.31 14.76 -12.17
C LEU A 47 -3.83 14.94 -12.25
N PRO A 48 -4.44 14.66 -13.41
CA PRO A 48 -5.88 14.67 -13.56
C PRO A 48 -6.56 13.56 -12.72
N TYR A 49 -7.87 13.73 -12.50
CA TYR A 49 -8.69 12.73 -11.81
C TYR A 49 -8.54 11.34 -12.43
N GLY A 50 -8.51 10.32 -11.55
CA GLY A 50 -8.32 8.93 -11.91
C GLY A 50 -6.87 8.51 -12.15
N GLN A 51 -5.92 9.44 -12.19
CA GLN A 51 -4.50 9.10 -12.31
C GLN A 51 -3.84 8.95 -10.94
N ARG A 52 -3.03 7.91 -10.81
CA ARG A 52 -2.28 7.59 -9.58
C ARG A 52 -1.06 8.48 -9.44
N GLY A 53 -0.88 9.07 -8.27
CA GLY A 53 0.29 9.86 -7.90
C GLY A 53 0.44 9.95 -6.40
N GLU A 54 1.45 10.68 -5.94
CA GLU A 54 1.55 11.01 -4.53
C GLU A 54 0.43 11.96 -4.13
N LEU A 55 -0.34 11.61 -3.12
CA LEU A 55 -1.36 12.47 -2.57
C LEU A 55 -0.68 13.59 -1.75
N GLN A 56 -0.95 14.83 -2.12
CA GLN A 56 -0.51 15.99 -1.36
C GLN A 56 -1.72 16.79 -0.88
N VAL A 57 -1.54 17.45 0.25
CA VAL A 57 -2.62 18.14 0.93
C VAL A 57 -2.24 19.59 1.21
N SER A 58 -3.13 20.51 0.87
CA SER A 58 -3.06 21.92 1.27
C SER A 58 -4.21 22.20 2.23
N THR A 59 -3.89 22.70 3.42
CA THR A 59 -4.87 23.03 4.46
C THR A 59 -4.33 24.13 5.37
N PRO A 60 -5.17 25.06 5.86
CA PRO A 60 -4.74 26.05 6.85
C PRO A 60 -4.39 25.42 8.21
N CYS A 61 -4.81 24.16 8.45
CA CYS A 61 -4.55 23.43 9.69
C CYS A 61 -3.20 22.69 9.68
N CYS A 62 -2.39 22.83 8.62
CA CYS A 62 -1.07 22.18 8.60
C CYS A 62 -0.15 22.72 9.67
N MET A 63 0.74 21.88 10.18
CA MET A 63 1.81 22.31 11.09
C MET A 63 2.63 23.46 10.49
N LYS A 64 3.23 24.26 11.34
CA LYS A 64 4.14 25.31 10.91
C LYS A 64 5.45 24.70 10.42
N GLU A 65 6.08 23.89 11.26
CA GLU A 65 7.39 23.28 11.02
C GLU A 65 7.62 22.10 11.97
N TYR A 66 8.59 21.24 11.66
CA TYR A 66 9.17 20.33 12.64
C TYR A 66 10.13 21.09 13.56
N TYR A 67 9.98 20.90 14.87
CA TYR A 67 10.79 21.59 15.86
C TYR A 67 12.28 21.31 15.66
N GLN A 68 13.07 22.37 15.51
CA GLN A 68 14.52 22.33 15.28
C GLN A 68 14.98 21.39 14.15
N ASN A 69 14.11 21.17 13.16
CA ASN A 69 14.43 20.32 12.00
C ASN A 69 13.96 20.97 10.69
N PRO A 70 14.71 21.99 10.20
CA PRO A 70 14.35 22.68 8.96
C PRO A 70 14.44 21.77 7.73
N ASP A 71 15.36 20.80 7.70
CA ASP A 71 15.52 19.89 6.57
C ASP A 71 14.28 19.00 6.40
N ALA A 72 13.79 18.40 7.49
CA ALA A 72 12.54 17.64 7.46
C ALA A 72 11.34 18.51 7.10
N THR A 73 11.32 19.77 7.56
CA THR A 73 10.26 20.73 7.23
C THR A 73 10.24 21.03 5.73
N ASN A 74 11.39 21.31 5.14
CA ASN A 74 11.54 21.59 3.72
C ASN A 74 11.24 20.33 2.85
N ALA A 75 11.59 19.15 3.33
CA ALA A 75 11.26 17.90 2.64
C ALA A 75 9.75 17.58 2.70
N PHE A 76 9.06 17.99 3.77
CA PHE A 76 7.63 17.75 3.92
C PHE A 76 6.76 18.72 3.14
N PHE A 77 7.18 19.96 2.94
CA PHE A 77 6.38 20.99 2.29
C PHE A 77 6.97 21.43 0.96
N ARG A 78 6.08 21.68 0.00
CA ARG A 78 6.38 22.45 -1.20
C ARG A 78 5.42 23.63 -1.32
N VAL A 79 5.81 24.63 -2.08
CA VAL A 79 4.96 25.79 -2.43
C VAL A 79 4.79 25.79 -3.94
N ASP A 80 3.53 25.88 -4.41
CA ASP A 80 3.23 25.96 -5.84
C ASP A 80 3.41 27.40 -6.37
N GLU A 81 3.22 27.58 -7.68
CA GLU A 81 3.33 28.90 -8.35
C GLU A 81 2.29 29.91 -7.85
N GLN A 82 1.18 29.45 -7.28
CA GLN A 82 0.12 30.29 -6.70
C GLN A 82 0.40 30.61 -5.22
N GLY A 83 1.52 30.18 -4.68
CA GLY A 83 1.90 30.39 -3.27
C GLY A 83 1.17 29.46 -2.30
N ARG A 84 0.47 28.42 -2.75
CA ARG A 84 -0.16 27.42 -1.88
C ARG A 84 0.90 26.47 -1.32
N LYS A 85 0.82 26.21 -0.03
CA LYS A 85 1.68 25.27 0.68
C LYS A 85 1.04 23.88 0.66
N TRP A 86 1.75 22.91 0.11
CA TRP A 86 1.35 21.51 0.01
C TRP A 86 2.22 20.65 0.91
N GLY A 87 1.59 19.74 1.68
CA GLY A 87 2.30 18.74 2.47
C GLY A 87 2.32 17.40 1.74
N HIS A 88 3.51 16.84 1.64
CA HIS A 88 3.74 15.48 1.13
C HIS A 88 3.19 14.45 2.12
N THR A 89 2.21 13.63 1.72
CA THR A 89 1.69 12.58 2.61
C THR A 89 2.56 11.33 2.61
N GLY A 90 3.31 11.12 1.53
CA GLY A 90 4.02 9.88 1.27
C GLY A 90 3.06 8.71 0.95
N ASP A 91 1.80 9.01 0.64
CA ASP A 91 0.81 8.01 0.23
C ASP A 91 0.58 8.13 -1.28
N ILE A 92 0.50 6.98 -1.97
CA ILE A 92 0.08 6.90 -3.37
C ILE A 92 -1.43 6.71 -3.41
N GLY A 93 -2.07 7.43 -4.30
CA GLY A 93 -3.51 7.36 -4.46
C GLY A 93 -4.00 8.16 -5.66
N TYR A 94 -5.29 8.37 -5.72
CA TYR A 94 -5.94 9.18 -6.76
C TYR A 94 -7.25 9.79 -6.22
N LEU A 95 -7.76 10.76 -6.95
CA LEU A 95 -9.11 11.28 -6.76
C LEU A 95 -9.96 10.87 -7.96
N ASP A 96 -11.21 10.49 -7.72
CA ASP A 96 -12.14 10.29 -8.82
C ASP A 96 -12.79 11.61 -9.27
N ALA A 97 -13.58 11.55 -10.34
CA ALA A 97 -14.24 12.73 -10.92
C ALA A 97 -15.23 13.42 -9.97
N ASP A 98 -15.69 12.73 -8.92
CA ASP A 98 -16.58 13.28 -7.89
C ASP A 98 -15.80 13.83 -6.69
N GLY A 99 -14.46 13.78 -6.73
CA GLY A 99 -13.57 14.28 -5.67
C GLY A 99 -13.36 13.33 -4.48
N PHE A 100 -13.76 12.06 -4.62
CA PHE A 100 -13.45 11.05 -3.59
C PHE A 100 -11.99 10.64 -3.68
N VAL A 101 -11.34 10.58 -2.52
CA VAL A 101 -9.93 10.25 -2.37
C VAL A 101 -9.77 8.75 -2.10
N TYR A 102 -8.91 8.11 -2.89
CA TYR A 102 -8.54 6.71 -2.74
C TYR A 102 -7.05 6.62 -2.40
N VAL A 103 -6.74 6.06 -1.23
CA VAL A 103 -5.37 5.78 -0.80
C VAL A 103 -5.07 4.33 -1.16
N LEU A 104 -4.02 4.10 -1.95
CA LEU A 104 -3.62 2.78 -2.41
C LEU A 104 -2.56 2.16 -1.49
N GLY A 105 -1.57 2.94 -1.07
CA GLY A 105 -0.48 2.51 -0.21
C GLY A 105 0.59 3.57 -0.03
N ARG A 106 1.74 3.19 0.54
CA ARG A 106 2.84 4.12 0.79
C ARG A 106 3.74 4.24 -0.44
N ALA A 107 4.23 5.45 -0.68
CA ALA A 107 5.15 5.74 -1.78
C ALA A 107 6.51 5.03 -1.65
N VAL A 108 6.89 4.63 -0.44
CA VAL A 108 8.15 3.95 -0.13
C VAL A 108 8.04 2.43 -0.16
N ASP A 109 6.82 1.88 -0.20
CA ASP A 109 6.59 0.43 -0.17
C ASP A 109 6.61 -0.12 -1.59
N TYR A 110 7.81 -0.25 -2.15
CA TYR A 110 8.07 -0.80 -3.48
C TYR A 110 9.41 -1.54 -3.53
N PHE A 111 9.60 -2.32 -4.58
CA PHE A 111 10.93 -2.82 -4.97
C PHE A 111 11.20 -2.49 -6.43
N ILE A 112 12.48 -2.60 -6.80
CA ILE A 112 12.95 -2.39 -8.17
C ILE A 112 13.41 -3.74 -8.69
N ASP A 113 12.95 -4.11 -9.89
CA ASP A 113 13.36 -5.34 -10.55
C ASP A 113 14.70 -5.19 -11.32
N ALA A 114 15.17 -6.28 -11.91
CA ALA A 114 16.42 -6.30 -12.67
C ALA A 114 16.40 -5.41 -13.93
N GLN A 115 15.22 -5.00 -14.39
CA GLN A 115 15.01 -4.10 -15.51
C GLN A 115 14.84 -2.64 -15.08
N SER A 116 15.09 -2.33 -13.79
CA SER A 116 14.90 -1.01 -13.18
C SER A 116 13.43 -0.53 -13.15
N GLN A 117 12.47 -1.45 -13.22
CA GLN A 117 11.07 -1.14 -13.09
C GLN A 117 10.64 -1.16 -11.62
N LYS A 118 9.83 -0.17 -11.24
CA LYS A 118 9.28 -0.04 -9.89
C LYS A 118 7.98 -0.83 -9.78
N HIS A 119 7.88 -1.68 -8.73
CA HIS A 119 6.70 -2.46 -8.40
C HIS A 119 6.25 -2.13 -6.98
N TYR A 120 5.05 -1.58 -6.84
CA TYR A 120 4.49 -1.27 -5.51
C TYR A 120 3.91 -2.52 -4.86
N LEU A 121 4.17 -2.70 -3.57
CA LEU A 121 3.72 -3.89 -2.81
C LEU A 121 2.19 -3.94 -2.71
N PHE A 122 1.54 -2.80 -2.54
CA PHE A 122 0.08 -2.72 -2.50
C PHE A 122 -0.61 -3.16 -3.81
N ASP A 123 0.04 -3.09 -4.97
CA ASP A 123 -0.53 -3.63 -6.21
C ASP A 123 -0.64 -5.15 -6.14
N ILE A 124 0.36 -5.81 -5.57
CA ILE A 124 0.36 -7.26 -5.34
C ILE A 124 -0.70 -7.63 -4.28
N GLU A 125 -0.73 -6.89 -3.17
CA GLU A 125 -1.71 -7.07 -2.10
C GLU A 125 -3.14 -6.94 -2.61
N ASN A 126 -3.42 -5.92 -3.41
CA ASN A 126 -4.75 -5.68 -3.98
C ASN A 126 -5.20 -6.80 -4.91
N VAL A 127 -4.29 -7.41 -5.70
CA VAL A 127 -4.63 -8.57 -6.55
C VAL A 127 -5.01 -9.78 -5.69
N ILE A 128 -4.25 -10.06 -4.63
CA ILE A 128 -4.53 -11.17 -3.70
C ILE A 128 -5.83 -10.92 -2.92
N LEU A 129 -6.08 -9.70 -2.48
CA LEU A 129 -7.29 -9.29 -1.74
C LEU A 129 -8.58 -9.34 -2.57
N GLN A 130 -8.51 -9.46 -3.91
CA GLN A 130 -9.69 -9.70 -4.73
C GLN A 130 -10.34 -11.07 -4.45
N ASN A 131 -9.59 -12.03 -3.92
CA ASN A 131 -10.15 -13.31 -3.54
C ASN A 131 -10.98 -13.18 -2.25
N PRO A 132 -12.26 -13.56 -2.26
CA PRO A 132 -13.17 -13.39 -1.13
C PRO A 132 -12.78 -14.19 0.13
N ALA A 133 -11.91 -15.21 0.01
CA ALA A 133 -11.42 -15.99 1.15
C ALA A 133 -10.32 -15.26 1.94
N VAL A 134 -9.66 -14.25 1.34
CA VAL A 134 -8.59 -13.49 1.97
C VAL A 134 -9.19 -12.36 2.81
N ASP A 135 -8.72 -12.23 4.05
CA ASP A 135 -9.08 -11.14 4.97
C ASP A 135 -8.02 -10.04 4.96
N ILE A 136 -6.74 -10.43 5.07
CA ILE A 136 -5.60 -9.52 5.06
C ILE A 136 -4.49 -10.12 4.21
N CYS A 137 -3.83 -9.28 3.44
CA CYS A 137 -2.59 -9.60 2.75
C CYS A 137 -1.56 -8.50 3.06
N GLU A 138 -0.35 -8.92 3.40
CA GLU A 138 0.82 -8.05 3.53
C GLU A 138 1.94 -8.64 2.70
N VAL A 139 2.50 -7.84 1.82
CA VAL A 139 3.64 -8.23 0.99
C VAL A 139 4.90 -7.58 1.55
N VAL A 140 5.94 -8.38 1.71
CA VAL A 140 7.28 -7.91 2.07
C VAL A 140 8.28 -8.33 0.99
N VAL A 141 9.39 -7.63 0.91
CA VAL A 141 10.46 -7.97 -0.04
C VAL A 141 11.62 -8.59 0.73
N LEU A 142 11.99 -9.79 0.32
CA LEU A 142 13.24 -10.41 0.75
C LEU A 142 14.31 -10.13 -0.31
N HIS A 143 15.52 -9.80 0.15
CA HIS A 143 16.66 -9.53 -0.73
C HIS A 143 17.67 -10.66 -0.62
N ARG A 144 18.08 -11.22 -1.75
CA ARG A 144 19.12 -12.25 -1.81
C ARG A 144 19.95 -12.09 -3.09
N ASP A 145 21.26 -12.13 -2.94
CA ASP A 145 22.21 -12.11 -4.06
C ASP A 145 21.93 -10.97 -5.08
N GLY A 146 21.52 -9.79 -4.56
CA GLY A 146 21.17 -8.63 -5.37
C GLY A 146 19.80 -8.68 -6.05
N SER A 147 19.03 -9.74 -5.82
CA SER A 147 17.66 -9.88 -6.32
C SER A 147 16.63 -9.61 -5.24
N SER A 148 15.48 -9.06 -5.65
CA SER A 148 14.35 -8.77 -4.77
C SER A 148 13.24 -9.80 -5.00
N PHE A 149 12.72 -10.37 -3.92
CA PHE A 149 11.70 -11.41 -3.96
C PHE A 149 10.47 -10.95 -3.17
N PRO A 150 9.36 -10.62 -3.83
CA PRO A 150 8.12 -10.34 -3.11
C PRO A 150 7.57 -11.63 -2.48
N VAL A 151 7.20 -11.54 -1.22
CA VAL A 151 6.64 -12.63 -0.43
C VAL A 151 5.32 -12.19 0.17
N ALA A 152 4.27 -12.97 -0.03
CA ALA A 152 2.93 -12.66 0.45
C ALA A 152 2.58 -13.40 1.73
N HIS A 153 2.24 -12.65 2.77
CA HIS A 153 1.68 -13.15 4.02
C HIS A 153 0.16 -12.97 3.99
N ILE A 154 -0.58 -14.06 4.18
CA ILE A 154 -2.02 -14.12 3.95
C ILE A 154 -2.74 -14.56 5.21
N LEU A 155 -3.68 -13.76 5.69
CA LEU A 155 -4.66 -14.14 6.70
C LEU A 155 -5.98 -14.43 5.99
N LEU A 156 -6.53 -15.62 6.22
CA LEU A 156 -7.81 -16.02 5.69
C LEU A 156 -8.95 -15.56 6.60
N LYS A 157 -10.12 -15.36 6.02
CA LYS A 157 -11.33 -15.09 6.79
C LYS A 157 -11.66 -16.26 7.72
N LYS A 158 -12.24 -15.95 8.88
CA LYS A 158 -12.54 -16.94 9.93
C LYS A 158 -13.51 -18.04 9.53
N ASP A 159 -14.35 -17.76 8.54
CA ASP A 159 -15.33 -18.71 7.99
C ASP A 159 -14.80 -19.55 6.82
N PHE A 160 -13.54 -19.34 6.43
CA PHE A 160 -12.91 -20.17 5.39
C PHE A 160 -12.70 -21.60 5.88
N SER A 161 -13.27 -22.56 5.16
CA SER A 161 -13.19 -24.00 5.46
C SER A 161 -12.66 -24.83 4.30
N GLY A 162 -12.14 -24.20 3.24
CA GLY A 162 -11.62 -24.85 2.05
C GLY A 162 -10.19 -25.40 2.21
N ASP A 163 -9.68 -26.02 1.14
CA ASP A 163 -8.28 -26.45 1.06
C ASP A 163 -7.37 -25.24 0.81
N LYS A 164 -6.47 -24.99 1.76
CA LYS A 164 -5.48 -23.88 1.67
C LYS A 164 -4.52 -24.04 0.49
N LEU A 165 -4.12 -25.26 0.15
CA LEU A 165 -3.20 -25.49 -0.96
C LEU A 165 -3.88 -25.28 -2.32
N GLN A 166 -5.15 -25.67 -2.44
CA GLN A 166 -5.93 -25.39 -3.63
C GLN A 166 -6.16 -23.89 -3.80
N LEU A 167 -6.55 -23.18 -2.73
CA LEU A 167 -6.67 -21.72 -2.72
C LEU A 167 -5.37 -21.04 -3.14
N LEU A 168 -4.24 -21.53 -2.64
CA LEU A 168 -2.93 -20.95 -2.98
C LEU A 168 -2.60 -21.07 -4.46
N LYS A 169 -2.95 -22.20 -5.10
CA LYS A 169 -2.80 -22.38 -6.56
C LYS A 169 -3.64 -21.36 -7.32
N GLU A 170 -4.88 -21.16 -6.89
CA GLU A 170 -5.79 -20.19 -7.50
C GLU A 170 -5.25 -18.76 -7.37
N LEU A 171 -4.78 -18.37 -6.19
CA LEU A 171 -4.17 -17.07 -5.93
C LEU A 171 -2.92 -16.85 -6.79
N HIS A 172 -2.02 -17.84 -6.82
CA HIS A 172 -0.79 -17.74 -7.62
C HIS A 172 -1.09 -17.60 -9.11
N THR A 173 -1.95 -18.45 -9.64
CA THR A 173 -2.39 -18.37 -11.05
C THR A 173 -3.04 -17.03 -11.37
N HIS A 174 -3.85 -16.49 -10.46
CA HIS A 174 -4.43 -15.17 -10.63
C HIS A 174 -3.35 -14.05 -10.65
N CYS A 175 -2.38 -14.13 -9.75
CA CYS A 175 -1.23 -13.22 -9.75
C CYS A 175 -0.46 -13.29 -11.07
N GLU A 176 -0.16 -14.49 -11.61
CA GLU A 176 0.51 -14.66 -12.89
C GLU A 176 -0.25 -14.06 -14.08
N GLN A 177 -1.59 -14.04 -14.02
CA GLN A 177 -2.43 -13.48 -15.08
C GLN A 177 -2.52 -11.95 -15.05
N VAL A 178 -2.38 -11.33 -13.88
CA VAL A 178 -2.66 -9.91 -13.67
C VAL A 178 -1.39 -9.08 -13.46
N LEU A 179 -0.39 -9.65 -12.78
CA LEU A 179 0.84 -8.95 -12.40
C LEU A 179 1.95 -9.20 -13.44
N PRO A 180 2.87 -8.24 -13.62
CA PRO A 180 4.11 -8.50 -14.33
C PRO A 180 4.94 -9.55 -13.58
N ALA A 181 5.66 -10.41 -14.31
CA ALA A 181 6.38 -11.56 -13.75
C ALA A 181 7.25 -11.26 -12.51
N PRO A 182 8.02 -10.13 -12.44
CA PRO A 182 8.80 -9.81 -11.25
C PRO A 182 7.95 -9.49 -10.01
N ALA A 183 6.67 -9.11 -10.17
CA ALA A 183 5.76 -8.77 -9.09
C ALA A 183 4.91 -9.97 -8.62
N VAL A 184 4.96 -11.10 -9.31
CA VAL A 184 4.33 -12.34 -8.84
C VAL A 184 5.04 -12.81 -7.57
N PRO A 185 4.34 -13.04 -6.45
CA PRO A 185 5.00 -13.48 -5.22
C PRO A 185 5.79 -14.77 -5.42
N SER A 186 7.06 -14.74 -5.04
CA SER A 186 7.95 -15.90 -5.11
C SER A 186 7.66 -16.93 -4.02
N ALA A 187 7.03 -16.48 -2.93
CA ALA A 187 6.63 -17.35 -1.83
C ALA A 187 5.39 -16.80 -1.11
N TYR A 188 4.73 -17.68 -0.39
CA TYR A 188 3.51 -17.38 0.36
C TYR A 188 3.59 -17.96 1.76
N LYS A 189 2.95 -17.28 2.72
CA LYS A 189 2.78 -17.80 4.07
C LYS A 189 1.40 -17.50 4.60
N PHE A 190 0.66 -18.54 5.01
CA PHE A 190 -0.59 -18.35 5.73
C PHE A 190 -0.32 -17.97 7.19
N ARG A 191 -1.08 -17.01 7.67
CA ARG A 191 -0.98 -16.47 9.02
C ARG A 191 -2.25 -16.74 9.80
N ASP A 192 -2.10 -16.89 11.11
CA ASP A 192 -3.25 -16.92 12.03
C ASP A 192 -3.56 -15.52 12.57
N PHE A 193 -2.55 -14.63 12.60
CA PHE A 193 -2.68 -13.22 12.97
C PHE A 193 -1.52 -12.38 12.42
N PHE A 194 -1.68 -11.07 12.43
CA PHE A 194 -0.61 -10.10 12.21
C PHE A 194 -0.31 -9.35 13.50
N SER A 195 0.97 -9.23 13.85
CA SER A 195 1.43 -8.40 14.97
C SER A 195 1.14 -6.93 14.69
N VAL A 196 0.79 -6.18 15.74
CA VAL A 196 0.57 -4.75 15.68
C VAL A 196 1.55 -4.01 16.59
N LYS A 197 2.08 -2.89 16.12
CA LYS A 197 2.89 -1.98 16.92
C LYS A 197 2.02 -1.29 18.00
N PRO A 198 2.61 -0.72 19.07
CA PRO A 198 1.86 0.04 20.07
C PRO A 198 1.02 1.20 19.48
N SER A 199 1.39 1.66 18.29
CA SER A 199 0.63 2.68 17.52
C SER A 199 -0.65 2.14 16.88
N GLY A 200 -0.94 0.84 16.96
CA GLY A 200 -2.06 0.17 16.29
C GLY A 200 -1.80 -0.17 14.81
N LYS A 201 -0.64 0.20 14.26
CA LYS A 201 -0.25 -0.16 12.89
C LYS A 201 0.30 -1.58 12.86
N ARG A 202 0.11 -2.29 11.73
CA ARG A 202 0.71 -3.61 11.52
C ARG A 202 2.23 -3.53 11.59
N ASP A 203 2.85 -4.55 12.19
CA ASP A 203 4.30 -4.64 12.34
C ASP A 203 4.89 -5.48 11.20
N THR A 204 5.12 -4.84 10.08
CA THR A 204 5.70 -5.49 8.89
C THR A 204 7.17 -5.86 9.06
N GLU A 205 7.88 -5.22 10.01
CA GLU A 205 9.28 -5.54 10.29
C GLU A 205 9.44 -6.97 10.81
N VAL A 206 8.47 -7.45 11.60
CA VAL A 206 8.47 -8.85 12.07
C VAL A 206 8.38 -9.83 10.90
N LEU A 207 7.67 -9.47 9.83
CA LEU A 207 7.49 -10.35 8.67
C LEU A 207 8.78 -10.54 7.88
N THR A 208 9.64 -9.53 7.84
CA THR A 208 10.95 -9.60 7.16
C THR A 208 11.99 -10.40 7.93
N CYS A 209 11.74 -10.68 9.22
CA CYS A 209 12.63 -11.46 10.09
C CYS A 209 12.24 -12.93 10.21
N GLU A 210 11.12 -13.33 9.63
CA GLU A 210 10.65 -14.72 9.66
C GLU A 210 10.98 -15.43 8.34
N TYR A 211 11.69 -16.55 8.40
CA TYR A 211 12.23 -17.25 7.23
C TYR A 211 11.78 -18.70 7.09
N ASN A 212 10.87 -19.17 7.93
CA ASN A 212 10.42 -20.56 7.96
C ASN A 212 8.99 -20.74 7.45
N ASP A 213 8.66 -21.96 7.01
CA ASP A 213 7.32 -22.38 6.59
C ASP A 213 6.73 -21.59 5.44
N TYR A 214 7.55 -21.15 4.49
CA TYR A 214 7.08 -20.53 3.25
C TYR A 214 6.69 -21.60 2.23
N LEU A 215 5.63 -21.32 1.47
CA LEU A 215 5.16 -22.14 0.36
C LEU A 215 5.64 -21.52 -0.95
N VAL A 216 6.42 -22.26 -1.72
CA VAL A 216 6.95 -21.86 -3.02
C VAL A 216 6.38 -22.75 -4.13
N PHE A 217 6.27 -22.18 -5.33
CA PHE A 217 5.89 -22.93 -6.52
C PHE A 217 7.16 -23.28 -7.31
N GLU A 218 7.41 -24.60 -7.47
CA GLU A 218 8.47 -25.11 -8.32
C GLU A 218 7.89 -26.20 -9.22
N ASN A 219 8.03 -26.07 -10.55
CA ASN A 219 7.53 -27.03 -11.54
C ASN A 219 6.04 -27.40 -11.34
N ALA A 220 5.19 -26.42 -11.06
CA ALA A 220 3.76 -26.56 -10.76
C ALA A 220 3.43 -27.35 -9.47
N ALA A 221 4.42 -27.67 -8.64
CA ALA A 221 4.25 -28.26 -7.32
C ALA A 221 4.47 -27.21 -6.23
N ILE A 222 3.79 -27.37 -5.09
CA ILE A 222 3.97 -26.51 -3.92
C ILE A 222 4.90 -27.23 -2.95
N HIS A 223 5.96 -26.55 -2.55
CA HIS A 223 6.93 -27.04 -1.56
C HIS A 223 6.98 -26.11 -0.36
N SER A 224 7.10 -26.69 0.85
CA SER A 224 7.43 -25.90 2.03
C SER A 224 8.94 -25.69 2.09
N VAL A 225 9.35 -24.44 2.25
CA VAL A 225 10.77 -24.04 2.24
C VAL A 225 11.08 -23.18 3.47
N ASP A 226 12.20 -23.50 4.12
CA ASP A 226 12.81 -22.64 5.12
C ASP A 226 13.92 -21.82 4.47
N PHE A 227 13.78 -20.52 4.46
CA PHE A 227 14.81 -19.62 3.94
C PHE A 227 15.99 -19.43 4.94
N TYR A 228 16.02 -20.20 6.03
CA TYR A 228 16.87 -19.99 7.22
C TYR A 228 18.37 -20.07 7.01
N ARG A 229 18.84 -20.78 6.03
CA ARG A 229 20.29 -21.14 6.04
C ARG A 229 21.19 -20.24 5.20
N ASN A 230 20.66 -19.27 4.47
CA ASN A 230 21.46 -18.50 3.52
C ASN A 230 21.35 -16.96 3.61
N PHE A 231 20.62 -16.43 4.62
CA PHE A 231 20.41 -14.99 4.78
C PHE A 231 21.37 -14.29 5.77
N GLN A 232 22.26 -15.05 6.43
CA GLN A 232 23.33 -14.50 7.26
C GLN A 232 24.66 -14.65 6.55
N LYS A 233 24.90 -13.83 5.53
CA LYS A 233 26.27 -13.46 5.12
C LYS A 233 26.24 -12.14 4.41
#